data_34b001c7fcd1c6b1d7b33af62ffad14a
#
_entry.id   34b001c7fcd1c6b1d7b33af62ffad14a
#
_cell.length_a   1.000
_cell.length_b   1.000
_cell.length_c   1.000
_cell.angle_alpha   90.00
_cell.angle_beta   90.00
_cell.angle_gamma   90.00
#
_symmetry.space_group_name_H-M   'P 1'
#
loop_
_entity.id
_entity.type
_entity.pdbx_description
1 polymer ?
#
loop_
_entity_poly.entity_id
_entity_poly.type
_entity_poly.pdbx_seq_one_letter_code
_entity_poly.pdbx_strand_id
1 'polypeptide(L)'
;MHSIDSNACVLALSPDQEPRLHVESGDEVTVRTLDCFSNTITDESQLFSTVGWDKVNPATGPIAVNGARPGDTLKVEILSIEVGEQATMTTHPDFGALPGTVEERTRIVPIRDGKAQFSDDITIPIRPMIGVIGTAPASESVPTGEPRQHGGNMDTKEIVAGSTLYLPVEVDGANLSLGDVHAVMGDGEVAVCGAEIEAEVKIRVTVLEGRPLPLPFLDSGDAVYAISSEIELMDAVKAVSYTH
;
A
#
# COMPACT_ATOMS: atom_id res chain seq x y z
N MET A 1 21.03 -2.26 9.96
CA MET A 1 20.08 -1.82 8.92
C MET A 1 19.49 -3.08 8.33
N HIS A 2 18.21 -3.23 8.39
CA HIS A 2 17.47 -4.40 7.91
C HIS A 2 16.99 -4.16 6.48
N SER A 3 16.87 -5.22 5.69
CA SER A 3 16.27 -5.14 4.35
C SER A 3 15.51 -6.41 4.02
N ILE A 4 14.44 -6.25 3.24
CA ILE A 4 13.64 -7.34 2.71
C ILE A 4 13.39 -7.10 1.23
N ASP A 5 13.60 -8.13 0.42
CA ASP A 5 13.47 -8.06 -1.02
C ASP A 5 12.08 -8.42 -1.51
N SER A 6 11.72 -7.93 -2.70
CA SER A 6 10.41 -8.13 -3.34
C SER A 6 10.06 -9.60 -3.64
N ASN A 7 11.03 -10.51 -3.62
CA ASN A 7 10.77 -11.96 -3.70
C ASN A 7 10.10 -12.54 -2.44
N ALA A 8 10.09 -11.78 -1.34
CA ALA A 8 9.37 -12.11 -0.12
C ALA A 8 7.97 -11.47 -0.10
N CYS A 9 7.30 -11.39 -1.25
CA CYS A 9 5.95 -10.85 -1.33
C CYS A 9 4.87 -11.88 -0.97
N VAL A 10 3.74 -11.34 -0.54
CA VAL A 10 2.49 -12.05 -0.25
C VAL A 10 1.34 -11.41 -1.02
N LEU A 11 0.26 -12.17 -1.23
CA LEU A 11 -0.96 -11.71 -1.92
C LEU A 11 -2.18 -11.68 -0.97
N ALA A 12 -1.92 -11.90 0.29
CA ALA A 12 -2.89 -11.73 1.36
C ALA A 12 -2.15 -11.38 2.66
N LEU A 13 -2.77 -10.60 3.53
CA LEU A 13 -2.34 -10.38 4.90
C LEU A 13 -3.05 -11.41 5.79
N SER A 14 -2.30 -12.21 6.53
CA SER A 14 -2.84 -13.36 7.24
C SER A 14 -2.08 -13.64 8.54
N PRO A 15 -2.77 -14.04 9.62
CA PRO A 15 -2.12 -14.43 10.87
C PRO A 15 -1.27 -15.69 10.73
N ASP A 16 -1.57 -16.54 9.74
CA ASP A 16 -0.92 -17.84 9.56
C ASP A 16 0.37 -17.76 8.73
N GLN A 17 0.73 -16.57 8.24
CA GLN A 17 1.95 -16.39 7.45
C GLN A 17 3.18 -16.24 8.34
N GLU A 18 4.18 -17.06 8.08
CA GLU A 18 5.48 -16.98 8.76
C GLU A 18 6.22 -15.68 8.36
N PRO A 19 6.70 -14.90 9.33
CA PRO A 19 7.50 -13.71 9.05
C PRO A 19 8.76 -14.04 8.23
N ARG A 20 9.07 -13.18 7.28
CA ARG A 20 10.30 -13.27 6.47
C ARG A 20 11.44 -12.46 7.07
N LEU A 21 11.11 -11.51 7.94
CA LEU A 21 12.08 -10.67 8.64
C LEU A 21 11.59 -10.41 10.06
N HIS A 22 12.51 -10.42 11.03
CA HIS A 22 12.27 -10.01 12.40
C HIS A 22 13.10 -8.78 12.72
N VAL A 23 12.50 -7.78 13.34
CA VAL A 23 13.13 -6.52 13.73
C VAL A 23 12.72 -6.10 15.13
N GLU A 24 13.49 -5.19 15.73
CA GLU A 24 13.16 -4.61 17.04
C GLU A 24 12.33 -3.32 16.86
N SER A 25 11.59 -2.96 17.92
CA SER A 25 10.91 -1.66 17.97
C SER A 25 11.93 -0.51 17.90
N GLY A 26 11.75 0.40 16.94
CA GLY A 26 12.65 1.51 16.63
C GLY A 26 13.58 1.24 15.44
N ASP A 27 13.60 0.04 14.91
CA ASP A 27 14.45 -0.31 13.78
C ASP A 27 13.99 0.34 12.47
N GLU A 28 14.97 0.61 11.60
CA GLU A 28 14.76 1.01 10.20
C GLU A 28 14.87 -0.21 9.28
N VAL A 29 13.93 -0.29 8.35
CA VAL A 29 13.86 -1.35 7.35
C VAL A 29 13.76 -0.77 5.96
N THR A 30 14.56 -1.29 5.04
CA THR A 30 14.44 -1.05 3.60
C THR A 30 13.63 -2.18 2.98
N VAL A 31 12.51 -1.83 2.37
CA VAL A 31 11.57 -2.76 1.74
C VAL A 31 11.56 -2.52 0.24
N ARG A 32 11.92 -3.53 -0.56
CA ARG A 32 11.78 -3.48 -2.02
C ARG A 32 10.47 -4.09 -2.43
N THR A 33 9.73 -3.39 -3.30
CA THR A 33 8.41 -3.82 -3.79
C THR A 33 8.45 -4.10 -5.29
N LEU A 34 7.55 -4.96 -5.74
CA LEU A 34 7.14 -5.03 -7.14
C LEU A 34 6.06 -3.97 -7.39
N ASP A 35 5.76 -3.69 -8.67
CA ASP A 35 4.56 -2.94 -9.03
C ASP A 35 3.28 -3.77 -8.77
N CYS A 36 2.11 -3.13 -8.88
CA CYS A 36 0.79 -3.76 -8.73
C CYS A 36 0.62 -5.04 -9.57
N PHE A 37 1.28 -5.14 -10.71
CA PHE A 37 1.18 -6.26 -11.64
C PHE A 37 2.34 -7.28 -11.50
N SER A 38 3.05 -7.28 -10.37
CA SER A 38 4.23 -8.13 -10.12
C SER A 38 5.33 -7.95 -11.19
N ASN A 39 5.51 -6.74 -11.71
CA ASN A 39 6.43 -6.39 -12.80
C ASN A 39 6.21 -7.23 -14.08
N THR A 40 4.99 -7.74 -14.31
CA THR A 40 4.72 -8.62 -15.46
C THR A 40 4.28 -7.87 -16.70
N ILE A 41 3.77 -6.65 -16.56
CA ILE A 41 3.41 -5.77 -17.69
C ILE A 41 4.62 -4.91 -18.05
N THR A 42 5.19 -5.18 -19.22
CA THR A 42 6.39 -4.49 -19.71
C THR A 42 6.17 -3.79 -21.05
N ASP A 43 4.99 -3.96 -21.64
CA ASP A 43 4.63 -3.45 -22.95
C ASP A 43 3.15 -3.05 -23.00
N GLU A 44 2.81 -2.01 -23.75
CA GLU A 44 1.43 -1.48 -23.85
C GLU A 44 0.45 -2.43 -24.54
N SER A 45 0.93 -3.46 -25.21
CA SER A 45 0.06 -4.51 -25.79
C SER A 45 -0.40 -5.56 -24.76
N GLN A 46 0.21 -5.59 -23.58
CA GLN A 46 -0.18 -6.47 -22.48
C GLN A 46 -1.29 -5.80 -21.68
N LEU A 47 -2.44 -6.44 -21.58
CA LEU A 47 -3.62 -5.91 -20.91
C LEU A 47 -3.72 -6.43 -19.47
N PHE A 48 -4.35 -5.67 -18.58
CA PHE A 48 -4.62 -6.07 -17.22
C PHE A 48 -5.33 -7.43 -17.13
N SER A 49 -6.33 -7.66 -18.00
CA SER A 49 -7.07 -8.93 -18.08
C SER A 49 -6.20 -10.16 -18.36
N THR A 50 -4.96 -9.95 -18.82
CA THR A 50 -3.98 -11.03 -19.04
C THR A 50 -3.13 -11.34 -17.82
N VAL A 51 -3.17 -10.47 -16.80
CA VAL A 51 -2.54 -10.69 -15.50
C VAL A 51 -3.51 -11.50 -14.62
N GLY A 52 -3.05 -12.61 -14.08
CA GLY A 52 -3.90 -13.38 -13.16
C GLY A 52 -4.05 -12.63 -11.82
N TRP A 53 -5.23 -12.69 -11.22
CA TRP A 53 -5.50 -12.11 -9.90
C TRP A 53 -4.55 -12.60 -8.79
N ASP A 54 -3.93 -13.76 -8.99
CA ASP A 54 -2.88 -14.34 -8.16
C ASP A 54 -1.53 -13.61 -8.28
N LYS A 55 -1.47 -12.49 -8.98
CA LYS A 55 -0.27 -11.67 -9.19
C LYS A 55 -0.50 -10.18 -8.96
N VAL A 56 -1.71 -9.78 -8.59
CA VAL A 56 -2.09 -8.37 -8.42
C VAL A 56 -1.88 -7.93 -6.97
N ASN A 57 -1.37 -6.72 -6.79
CA ASN A 57 -1.08 -6.08 -5.51
C ASN A 57 -0.14 -6.88 -4.58
N PRO A 58 1.03 -7.35 -5.05
CA PRO A 58 1.97 -8.04 -4.17
C PRO A 58 2.50 -7.08 -3.09
N ALA A 59 2.41 -7.52 -1.83
CA ALA A 59 2.95 -6.78 -0.70
C ALA A 59 4.18 -7.51 -0.13
N THR A 60 5.30 -6.82 0.02
CA THR A 60 6.54 -7.37 0.56
C THR A 60 6.45 -7.49 2.08
N GLY A 61 6.72 -8.68 2.59
CA GLY A 61 6.60 -9.05 4.00
C GLY A 61 6.31 -10.54 4.16
N PRO A 62 5.81 -10.98 5.34
CA PRO A 62 5.58 -10.20 6.54
C PRO A 62 6.86 -9.84 7.29
N ILE A 63 6.86 -8.68 7.93
CA ILE A 63 7.90 -8.19 8.84
C ILE A 63 7.35 -8.26 10.25
N ALA A 64 7.92 -9.11 11.11
CA ALA A 64 7.55 -9.18 12.51
C ALA A 64 8.36 -8.18 13.32
N VAL A 65 7.68 -7.37 14.15
CA VAL A 65 8.30 -6.48 15.11
C VAL A 65 8.29 -7.15 16.48
N ASN A 66 9.46 -7.49 16.99
CA ASN A 66 9.60 -8.20 18.25
C ASN A 66 8.95 -7.44 19.40
N GLY A 67 8.18 -8.15 20.23
CA GLY A 67 7.47 -7.57 21.36
C GLY A 67 6.10 -6.98 21.05
N ALA A 68 5.72 -6.76 19.77
CA ALA A 68 4.38 -6.32 19.40
C ALA A 68 3.34 -7.41 19.76
N ARG A 69 2.23 -7.00 20.37
CA ARG A 69 1.15 -7.88 20.85
C ARG A 69 -0.22 -7.35 20.48
N PRO A 70 -1.23 -8.21 20.36
CA PRO A 70 -2.62 -7.77 20.20
C PRO A 70 -3.02 -6.70 21.23
N GLY A 71 -3.59 -5.59 20.73
CA GLY A 71 -3.94 -4.41 21.53
C GLY A 71 -2.87 -3.33 21.60
N ASP A 72 -1.73 -3.52 20.98
CA ASP A 72 -0.75 -2.46 20.72
C ASP A 72 -1.10 -1.71 19.44
N THR A 73 -0.35 -0.64 19.16
CA THR A 73 -0.35 0.06 17.88
C THR A 73 1.04 -0.02 17.27
N LEU A 74 1.12 -0.35 15.99
CA LEU A 74 2.34 -0.23 15.21
C LEU A 74 2.42 1.15 14.57
N LYS A 75 3.39 1.96 15.00
CA LYS A 75 3.75 3.23 14.37
C LYS A 75 4.74 2.95 13.24
N VAL A 76 4.41 3.37 12.02
CA VAL A 76 5.25 3.24 10.82
C VAL A 76 5.57 4.63 10.28
N GLU A 77 6.80 5.07 10.43
CA GLU A 77 7.30 6.32 9.85
C GLU A 77 7.83 6.04 8.45
N ILE A 78 7.30 6.70 7.44
CA ILE A 78 7.75 6.57 6.04
C ILE A 78 8.91 7.52 5.83
N LEU A 79 10.13 7.00 5.76
CA LEU A 79 11.35 7.82 5.70
C LEU A 79 11.69 8.25 4.28
N SER A 80 11.58 7.34 3.30
CA SER A 80 11.76 7.63 1.88
C SER A 80 11.01 6.62 1.01
N ILE A 81 10.66 7.05 -0.21
CA ILE A 81 10.12 6.19 -1.27
C ILE A 81 10.89 6.54 -2.54
N GLU A 82 11.74 5.63 -2.98
CA GLU A 82 12.51 5.74 -4.21
C GLU A 82 11.89 4.82 -5.26
N VAL A 83 11.37 5.39 -6.34
CA VAL A 83 10.65 4.66 -7.38
C VAL A 83 11.56 4.32 -8.56
N GLY A 84 11.17 3.29 -9.32
CA GLY A 84 11.82 2.91 -10.57
C GLY A 84 11.71 3.96 -11.67
N GLU A 85 12.16 3.63 -12.87
CA GLU A 85 12.20 4.56 -14.01
C GLU A 85 10.97 4.46 -14.92
N GLN A 86 10.07 3.51 -14.67
CA GLN A 86 8.92 3.23 -15.51
C GLN A 86 7.73 2.80 -14.66
N ALA A 87 6.62 3.54 -14.80
CA ALA A 87 5.35 3.16 -14.23
C ALA A 87 4.41 2.53 -15.28
N THR A 88 3.51 1.70 -14.81
CA THR A 88 2.44 1.10 -15.63
C THR A 88 1.10 1.67 -15.19
N MET A 89 0.28 2.09 -16.15
CA MET A 89 -1.12 2.49 -15.91
C MET A 89 -2.04 1.63 -16.76
N THR A 90 -3.16 1.21 -16.16
CA THR A 90 -4.17 0.43 -16.88
C THR A 90 -5.56 1.04 -16.68
N THR A 91 -6.46 0.76 -17.60
CA THR A 91 -7.90 0.97 -17.44
C THR A 91 -8.62 -0.34 -17.68
N HIS A 92 -9.75 -0.53 -17.02
CA HIS A 92 -10.57 -1.73 -17.21
C HIS A 92 -12.06 -1.37 -17.23
N PRO A 93 -12.88 -1.91 -18.15
CA PRO A 93 -14.29 -1.53 -18.29
C PRO A 93 -15.17 -1.90 -17.09
N ASP A 94 -14.77 -2.89 -16.29
CA ASP A 94 -15.59 -3.40 -15.18
C ASP A 94 -15.14 -2.88 -13.81
N PHE A 95 -14.00 -2.18 -13.73
CA PHE A 95 -13.40 -1.73 -12.46
C PHE A 95 -13.28 -0.21 -12.39
N GLY A 96 -13.04 0.29 -11.18
CA GLY A 96 -12.94 1.72 -10.89
C GLY A 96 -14.30 2.40 -10.73
N ALA A 97 -14.30 3.72 -10.70
CA ALA A 97 -15.50 4.53 -10.44
C ALA A 97 -16.35 4.80 -11.71
N LEU A 98 -15.91 4.39 -12.89
CA LEU A 98 -16.56 4.66 -14.19
C LEU A 98 -16.83 3.37 -14.99
N PRO A 99 -17.50 2.35 -14.44
CA PRO A 99 -17.72 1.09 -15.11
C PRO A 99 -18.49 1.28 -16.44
N GLY A 100 -18.04 0.58 -17.48
CA GLY A 100 -18.65 0.62 -18.82
C GLY A 100 -18.36 1.90 -19.62
N THR A 101 -17.57 2.84 -19.11
CA THR A 101 -17.27 4.09 -19.81
C THR A 101 -15.87 4.15 -20.42
N VAL A 102 -14.99 3.23 -20.04
CA VAL A 102 -13.61 3.15 -20.52
C VAL A 102 -13.36 1.81 -21.20
N GLU A 103 -12.47 1.81 -22.18
CA GLU A 103 -11.93 0.58 -22.76
C GLU A 103 -10.73 0.10 -21.96
N GLU A 104 -10.46 -1.19 -22.01
CA GLU A 104 -9.25 -1.74 -21.43
C GLU A 104 -8.03 -1.28 -22.23
N ARG A 105 -7.08 -0.65 -21.55
CA ARG A 105 -5.83 -0.15 -22.13
C ARG A 105 -4.71 -0.23 -21.12
N THR A 106 -3.50 -0.37 -21.62
CA THR A 106 -2.26 -0.24 -20.86
C THR A 106 -1.45 0.93 -21.39
N ARG A 107 -0.83 1.67 -20.51
CA ARG A 107 0.14 2.70 -20.83
C ARG A 107 1.37 2.54 -19.98
N ILE A 108 2.52 2.56 -20.63
CA ILE A 108 3.83 2.62 -19.99
C ILE A 108 4.23 4.10 -19.86
N VAL A 109 4.50 4.52 -18.64
CA VAL A 109 4.76 5.92 -18.28
C VAL A 109 6.19 6.06 -17.76
N PRO A 110 7.13 6.57 -18.57
CA PRO A 110 8.50 6.81 -18.11
C PRO A 110 8.54 7.85 -16.97
N ILE A 111 9.38 7.60 -15.97
CA ILE A 111 9.67 8.55 -14.90
C ILE A 111 11.02 9.21 -15.20
N ARG A 112 11.03 10.52 -15.36
CA ARG A 112 12.23 11.31 -15.67
C ARG A 112 12.20 12.64 -14.93
N ASP A 113 13.31 13.01 -14.34
CA ASP A 113 13.49 14.30 -13.65
C ASP A 113 12.35 14.61 -12.66
N GLY A 114 11.92 13.59 -11.89
CA GLY A 114 10.83 13.73 -10.91
C GLY A 114 9.44 13.93 -11.54
N LYS A 115 9.22 13.51 -12.78
CA LYS A 115 7.94 13.62 -13.49
C LYS A 115 7.58 12.33 -14.21
N ALA A 116 6.29 12.01 -14.19
CA ALA A 116 5.68 10.98 -15.01
C ALA A 116 5.38 11.57 -16.41
N GLN A 117 5.95 10.97 -17.45
CA GLN A 117 5.79 11.38 -18.83
C GLN A 117 4.55 10.70 -19.43
N PHE A 118 3.35 11.21 -19.12
CA PHE A 118 2.10 10.58 -19.52
C PHE A 118 1.86 10.62 -21.04
N SER A 119 2.23 11.71 -21.70
CA SER A 119 2.23 11.86 -23.18
C SER A 119 3.26 12.90 -23.60
N ASP A 120 3.39 13.14 -24.90
CA ASP A 120 4.28 14.18 -25.43
C ASP A 120 3.97 15.57 -24.86
N ASP A 121 2.69 15.84 -24.57
CA ASP A 121 2.20 17.14 -24.08
C ASP A 121 1.89 17.16 -22.58
N ILE A 122 1.85 15.99 -21.91
CA ILE A 122 1.41 15.89 -20.51
C ILE A 122 2.49 15.27 -19.66
N THR A 123 3.02 16.04 -18.73
CA THR A 123 3.93 15.59 -17.69
C THR A 123 3.36 15.92 -16.32
N ILE A 124 3.45 14.99 -15.39
CA ILE A 124 2.88 15.12 -14.04
C ILE A 124 4.02 15.01 -13.02
N PRO A 125 4.22 15.98 -12.13
CA PRO A 125 5.17 15.82 -11.01
C PRO A 125 4.82 14.57 -10.22
N ILE A 126 5.82 13.71 -9.92
CA ILE A 126 5.57 12.54 -9.09
C ILE A 126 5.42 12.95 -7.62
N ARG A 127 4.59 12.20 -6.91
CA ARG A 127 4.44 12.23 -5.46
C ARG A 127 4.24 10.79 -5.00
N PRO A 128 5.36 10.03 -4.87
CA PRO A 128 5.28 8.62 -4.56
C PRO A 128 4.52 8.35 -3.26
N MET A 129 3.64 7.36 -3.29
CA MET A 129 2.82 6.94 -2.16
C MET A 129 2.69 5.42 -2.10
N ILE A 130 2.26 4.89 -0.95
CA ILE A 130 2.07 3.45 -0.73
C ILE A 130 0.57 3.16 -0.78
N GLY A 131 0.10 2.33 -1.71
CA GLY A 131 -1.28 1.89 -1.81
C GLY A 131 -1.60 0.81 -0.78
N VAL A 132 -0.83 -0.27 -0.76
CA VAL A 132 -0.99 -1.38 0.19
C VAL A 132 -0.01 -1.27 1.34
N ILE A 133 -0.51 -1.12 2.56
CA ILE A 133 0.26 -1.26 3.78
C ILE A 133 -0.64 -1.70 4.93
N GLY A 134 -0.30 -2.78 5.63
CA GLY A 134 -1.13 -3.29 6.72
C GLY A 134 -0.43 -4.33 7.58
N THR A 135 -1.00 -4.56 8.76
CA THR A 135 -0.64 -5.64 9.68
C THR A 135 -1.45 -6.90 9.37
N ALA A 136 -1.08 -8.03 9.95
CA ALA A 136 -1.92 -9.22 9.83
C ALA A 136 -3.21 -9.08 10.68
N PRO A 137 -4.40 -9.38 10.11
CA PRO A 137 -5.65 -9.42 10.88
C PRO A 137 -5.67 -10.59 11.85
N ALA A 138 -6.58 -10.54 12.87
CA ALA A 138 -6.61 -11.48 14.00
C ALA A 138 -6.87 -12.95 13.62
N SER A 139 -7.73 -13.19 12.63
CA SER A 139 -8.26 -14.54 12.39
C SER A 139 -8.60 -14.89 10.94
N GLU A 140 -8.47 -13.95 10.01
CA GLU A 140 -8.79 -14.17 8.61
C GLU A 140 -7.60 -13.86 7.70
N SER A 141 -7.63 -14.39 6.50
CA SER A 141 -6.69 -14.03 5.45
C SER A 141 -7.38 -13.04 4.53
N VAL A 142 -6.88 -11.80 4.46
CA VAL A 142 -7.44 -10.72 3.65
C VAL A 142 -6.56 -10.52 2.42
N PRO A 143 -7.10 -10.62 1.19
CA PRO A 143 -6.34 -10.32 -0.02
C PRO A 143 -5.69 -8.94 0.04
N THR A 144 -4.49 -8.81 -0.50
CA THR A 144 -3.76 -7.53 -0.52
C THR A 144 -4.47 -6.44 -1.33
N GLY A 145 -5.39 -6.79 -2.23
CA GLY A 145 -6.24 -5.85 -2.94
C GLY A 145 -7.45 -5.32 -2.16
N GLU A 146 -7.61 -5.70 -0.88
CA GLU A 146 -8.73 -5.26 -0.04
C GLU A 146 -8.23 -4.47 1.18
N PRO A 147 -8.80 -3.29 1.45
CA PRO A 147 -8.55 -2.57 2.70
C PRO A 147 -9.55 -3.01 3.77
N ARG A 148 -9.11 -3.08 5.03
CA ARG A 148 -9.97 -3.30 6.22
C ARG A 148 -9.39 -2.57 7.44
N GLN A 149 -9.81 -2.94 8.64
CA GLN A 149 -9.35 -2.32 9.90
C GLN A 149 -7.84 -2.49 10.13
N HIS A 150 -7.21 -3.55 9.62
CA HIS A 150 -5.77 -3.80 9.70
C HIS A 150 -4.93 -2.94 8.73
N GLY A 151 -5.54 -2.11 7.89
CA GLY A 151 -4.94 -1.46 6.74
C GLY A 151 -5.23 -2.22 5.45
N GLY A 152 -4.21 -2.59 4.69
CA GLY A 152 -4.32 -3.25 3.39
C GLY A 152 -4.31 -2.23 2.25
N ASN A 153 -5.11 -2.43 1.22
CA ASN A 153 -5.19 -1.57 0.03
C ASN A 153 -5.98 -0.29 0.32
N MET A 154 -5.39 0.63 1.05
CA MET A 154 -6.06 1.87 1.46
C MET A 154 -6.04 2.96 0.39
N ASP A 155 -5.13 2.90 -0.56
CA ASP A 155 -4.94 3.88 -1.65
C ASP A 155 -5.07 5.33 -1.18
N THR A 156 -4.48 5.59 -0.02
CA THR A 156 -4.52 6.91 0.60
C THR A 156 -3.30 7.70 0.15
N LYS A 157 -3.49 8.62 -0.78
CA LYS A 157 -2.40 9.40 -1.42
C LYS A 157 -1.52 10.22 -0.46
N GLU A 158 -1.89 10.28 0.82
CA GLU A 158 -1.13 10.96 1.87
C GLU A 158 -0.15 10.02 2.60
N ILE A 159 -0.12 8.72 2.29
CA ILE A 159 0.89 7.78 2.79
C ILE A 159 2.18 7.93 1.96
N VAL A 160 2.91 8.99 2.23
CA VAL A 160 4.09 9.46 1.48
C VAL A 160 5.32 9.56 2.38
N ALA A 161 6.49 9.79 1.80
CA ALA A 161 7.69 10.10 2.57
C ALA A 161 7.46 11.32 3.50
N GLY A 162 7.83 11.18 4.76
CA GLY A 162 7.61 12.17 5.83
C GLY A 162 6.31 11.98 6.61
N SER A 163 5.37 11.15 6.16
CA SER A 163 4.17 10.82 6.92
C SER A 163 4.41 9.70 7.95
N THR A 164 3.50 9.58 8.90
CA THR A 164 3.50 8.52 9.92
C THR A 164 2.15 7.83 9.94
N LEU A 165 2.15 6.52 9.68
CA LEU A 165 0.97 5.68 9.73
C LEU A 165 0.94 4.90 11.05
N TYR A 166 -0.22 4.82 11.67
CA TYR A 166 -0.49 4.03 12.86
C TYR A 166 -1.47 2.92 12.51
N LEU A 167 -1.09 1.69 12.76
CA LEU A 167 -1.86 0.50 12.44
C LEU A 167 -2.20 -0.30 13.70
N PRO A 168 -3.39 -0.88 13.81
CA PRO A 168 -3.71 -1.79 14.90
C PRO A 168 -2.82 -3.03 14.85
N VAL A 169 -2.47 -3.57 16.02
CA VAL A 169 -1.79 -4.85 16.14
C VAL A 169 -2.79 -5.88 16.64
N GLU A 170 -3.04 -6.91 15.86
CA GLU A 170 -4.02 -7.96 16.16
C GLU A 170 -3.39 -9.34 16.36
N VAL A 171 -2.11 -9.51 15.99
CA VAL A 171 -1.32 -10.73 16.17
C VAL A 171 0.05 -10.41 16.78
N ASP A 172 0.69 -11.39 17.41
CA ASP A 172 2.06 -11.26 17.88
C ASP A 172 2.99 -10.90 16.70
N GLY A 173 3.85 -9.91 16.90
CA GLY A 173 4.75 -9.41 15.87
C GLY A 173 4.11 -8.45 14.85
N ALA A 174 2.81 -8.19 14.90
CA ALA A 174 2.06 -7.36 13.95
C ALA A 174 2.08 -7.88 12.50
N ASN A 175 3.16 -8.48 12.03
CA ASN A 175 3.34 -9.04 10.68
C ASN A 175 3.03 -8.02 9.57
N LEU A 176 3.77 -6.90 9.58
CA LEU A 176 3.62 -5.81 8.61
C LEU A 176 4.02 -6.26 7.21
N SER A 177 3.20 -5.90 6.21
CA SER A 177 3.56 -6.00 4.79
C SER A 177 3.19 -4.72 4.06
N LEU A 178 3.94 -4.36 3.01
CA LEU A 178 3.65 -3.20 2.18
C LEU A 178 4.05 -3.43 0.71
N GLY A 179 3.37 -2.76 -0.20
CA GLY A 179 3.59 -2.83 -1.64
C GLY A 179 2.68 -1.87 -2.38
N ASP A 180 2.47 -2.14 -3.68
CA ASP A 180 1.54 -1.35 -4.47
C ASP A 180 1.86 0.15 -4.40
N VAL A 181 3.10 0.48 -4.77
CA VAL A 181 3.59 1.86 -4.74
C VAL A 181 3.21 2.55 -6.03
N HIS A 182 2.66 3.75 -5.91
CA HIS A 182 2.34 4.59 -7.06
C HIS A 182 3.32 5.76 -7.16
N ALA A 183 3.86 6.04 -8.35
CA ALA A 183 4.65 7.24 -8.57
C ALA A 183 3.81 8.51 -8.39
N VAL A 184 2.53 8.44 -8.75
CA VAL A 184 1.51 9.47 -8.54
C VAL A 184 0.12 8.85 -8.67
N MET A 185 -0.83 9.34 -7.88
CA MET A 185 -2.25 8.94 -7.94
C MET A 185 -3.14 10.17 -7.70
N GLY A 186 -4.28 10.22 -8.41
CA GLY A 186 -5.35 11.18 -8.15
C GLY A 186 -6.33 10.68 -7.07
N ASP A 187 -7.12 11.60 -6.51
CA ASP A 187 -8.13 11.23 -5.52
C ASP A 187 -9.14 10.23 -6.08
N GLY A 188 -9.40 9.17 -5.32
CA GLY A 188 -10.42 8.18 -5.62
C GLY A 188 -10.03 7.18 -6.70
N GLU A 189 -8.81 7.25 -7.22
CA GLU A 189 -8.26 6.28 -8.20
C GLU A 189 -9.28 5.86 -9.28
N VAL A 190 -9.88 6.87 -9.91
CA VAL A 190 -11.12 6.76 -10.71
C VAL A 190 -11.06 5.67 -11.78
N ALA A 191 -9.89 5.46 -12.38
CA ALA A 191 -9.68 4.47 -13.44
C ALA A 191 -9.16 3.12 -12.92
N VAL A 192 -9.20 2.85 -11.61
CA VAL A 192 -8.70 1.63 -10.94
C VAL A 192 -7.18 1.49 -10.89
N CYS A 193 -6.43 2.51 -11.21
CA CYS A 193 -4.99 2.41 -11.33
C CYS A 193 -4.33 3.75 -11.07
N GLY A 194 -3.35 3.77 -10.20
CA GLY A 194 -2.36 4.83 -10.10
C GLY A 194 -1.31 4.73 -11.21
N ALA A 195 -0.20 5.41 -11.07
CA ALA A 195 1.00 5.16 -11.87
C ALA A 195 1.83 4.10 -11.12
N GLU A 196 1.50 2.83 -11.37
CA GLU A 196 2.00 1.65 -10.65
C GLU A 196 3.48 1.45 -10.90
N ILE A 197 4.28 1.29 -9.85
CA ILE A 197 5.73 1.27 -10.00
C ILE A 197 6.40 0.47 -8.88
N GLU A 198 7.46 -0.26 -9.24
CA GLU A 198 8.35 -0.84 -8.25
C GLU A 198 9.08 0.25 -7.44
N ALA A 199 9.40 -0.04 -6.19
CA ALA A 199 10.05 0.94 -5.33
C ALA A 199 10.99 0.32 -4.29
N GLU A 200 11.87 1.16 -3.75
CA GLU A 200 12.56 0.95 -2.49
C GLU A 200 11.98 1.91 -1.45
N VAL A 201 11.30 1.35 -0.45
CA VAL A 201 10.67 2.11 0.63
C VAL A 201 11.49 1.94 1.91
N LYS A 202 11.88 3.04 2.53
CA LYS A 202 12.52 3.03 3.84
C LYS A 202 11.53 3.45 4.90
N ILE A 203 11.34 2.59 5.90
CA ILE A 203 10.44 2.82 7.03
C ILE A 203 11.18 2.70 8.36
N ARG A 204 10.62 3.31 9.42
CA ARG A 204 10.94 2.98 10.80
C ARG A 204 9.68 2.46 11.48
N VAL A 205 9.81 1.32 12.18
CA VAL A 205 8.70 0.69 12.89
C VAL A 205 8.88 0.84 14.40
N THR A 206 7.81 1.20 15.11
CA THR A 206 7.85 1.38 16.57
C THR A 206 6.57 0.82 17.18
N VAL A 207 6.69 -0.01 18.21
CA VAL A 207 5.53 -0.52 18.97
C VAL A 207 5.12 0.50 20.03
N LEU A 208 3.85 0.88 20.03
CA LEU A 208 3.22 1.69 21.08
C LEU A 208 2.40 0.76 21.97
N GLU A 209 3.01 0.29 23.05
CA GLU A 209 2.45 -0.71 23.94
C GLU A 209 1.18 -0.23 24.66
N GLY A 210 0.16 -1.11 24.71
CA GLY A 210 -1.10 -0.86 25.42
C GLY A 210 -1.89 0.34 24.90
N ARG A 211 -1.71 0.71 23.64
CA ARG A 211 -2.44 1.78 22.98
C ARG A 211 -3.22 1.26 21.78
N PRO A 212 -4.38 0.63 22.00
CA PRO A 212 -5.15 0.07 20.92
C PRO A 212 -5.74 1.18 20.03
N LEU A 213 -5.68 0.95 18.73
CA LEU A 213 -6.40 1.73 17.72
C LEU A 213 -7.45 0.84 17.07
N PRO A 214 -8.67 1.31 16.88
CA PRO A 214 -9.71 0.55 16.17
C PRO A 214 -9.54 0.58 14.65
N LEU A 215 -8.86 1.58 14.10
CA LEU A 215 -8.71 1.85 12.67
C LEU A 215 -7.32 2.43 12.38
N PRO A 216 -6.83 2.33 11.15
CA PRO A 216 -5.62 3.05 10.72
C PRO A 216 -5.77 4.56 10.90
N PHE A 217 -4.69 5.18 11.32
CA PHE A 217 -4.59 6.62 11.54
C PHE A 217 -3.31 7.15 10.91
N LEU A 218 -3.40 8.24 10.17
CA LEU A 218 -2.29 8.83 9.44
C LEU A 218 -2.04 10.26 9.91
N ASP A 219 -0.79 10.58 10.20
CA ASP A 219 -0.29 11.93 10.43
C ASP A 219 0.61 12.32 9.25
N SER A 220 0.18 13.28 8.45
CA SER A 220 0.95 13.83 7.33
C SER A 220 1.82 15.02 7.71
N GLY A 221 1.83 15.41 8.98
CA GLY A 221 2.48 16.62 9.46
C GLY A 221 1.61 17.87 9.38
N ASP A 222 0.86 18.03 8.28
CA ASP A 222 -0.08 19.16 8.11
C ASP A 222 -1.51 18.83 8.56
N ALA A 223 -1.86 17.56 8.54
CA ALA A 223 -3.18 17.05 8.88
C ALA A 223 -3.11 15.64 9.45
N VAL A 224 -4.18 15.26 10.13
CA VAL A 224 -4.39 13.90 10.61
C VAL A 224 -5.63 13.30 9.96
N TYR A 225 -5.58 12.01 9.65
CA TYR A 225 -6.63 11.27 8.96
C TYR A 225 -6.97 10.01 9.74
N ALA A 226 -8.25 9.78 10.00
CA ALA A 226 -8.77 8.47 10.38
C ALA A 226 -9.22 7.76 9.10
N ILE A 227 -8.78 6.53 8.88
CA ILE A 227 -9.05 5.77 7.66
C ILE A 227 -9.96 4.60 8.01
N SER A 228 -11.11 4.51 7.36
CA SER A 228 -12.03 3.39 7.50
C SER A 228 -12.41 2.82 6.16
N SER A 229 -12.46 1.51 6.09
CA SER A 229 -12.82 0.76 4.90
C SER A 229 -13.88 -0.27 5.28
N GLU A 230 -15.08 -0.10 4.75
CA GLU A 230 -16.26 -0.94 5.00
C GLU A 230 -16.94 -1.25 3.67
N ILE A 231 -17.70 -2.34 3.63
CA ILE A 231 -18.46 -2.72 2.43
C ILE A 231 -19.47 -1.64 2.07
N GLU A 232 -20.13 -1.07 3.08
CA GLU A 232 -21.12 0.01 2.91
C GLU A 232 -20.49 1.35 3.29
N LEU A 233 -20.53 2.33 2.39
CA LEU A 233 -19.95 3.66 2.60
C LEU A 233 -20.45 4.32 3.91
N MET A 234 -21.74 4.17 4.22
CA MET A 234 -22.31 4.76 5.43
C MET A 234 -21.77 4.14 6.72
N ASP A 235 -21.33 2.91 6.68
CA ASP A 235 -20.71 2.26 7.85
C ASP A 235 -19.27 2.76 8.02
N ALA A 236 -18.53 2.97 6.93
CA ALA A 236 -17.23 3.64 6.98
C ALA A 236 -17.34 5.08 7.54
N VAL A 237 -18.34 5.85 7.11
CA VAL A 237 -18.62 7.21 7.63
C VAL A 237 -18.91 7.17 9.14
N LYS A 238 -19.70 6.21 9.60
CA LYS A 238 -19.98 6.05 11.06
C LYS A 238 -18.69 5.69 11.81
N ALA A 239 -17.92 4.72 11.30
CA ALA A 239 -16.70 4.27 11.95
C ALA A 239 -15.71 5.42 12.18
N VAL A 240 -15.38 6.22 11.16
CA VAL A 240 -14.47 7.37 11.32
C VAL A 240 -15.08 8.46 12.22
N SER A 241 -16.41 8.61 12.26
CA SER A 241 -17.07 9.62 13.11
C SER A 241 -16.96 9.31 14.60
N TYR A 242 -16.69 8.08 15.00
CA TYR A 242 -16.52 7.67 16.40
C TYR A 242 -15.04 7.60 16.84
N THR A 243 -14.09 7.78 15.94
CA THR A 243 -12.64 7.62 16.23
C THR A 243 -11.91 8.94 16.51
N HIS A 244 -12.56 10.08 16.35
CA HIS A 244 -11.94 11.41 16.61
C HIS A 244 -12.76 12.34 17.48
#